data_c9b21c7db07575c0018a5a4c0f12607b
#
_entry.id   c9b21c7db07575c0018a5a4c0f12607b
#
_cell.length_a   1.000
_cell.length_b   1.000
_cell.length_c   1.000
_cell.angle_alpha   90.00
_cell.angle_beta   90.00
_cell.angle_gamma   90.00
#
_symmetry.space_group_name_H-M   'P 1'
#
loop_
_entity.id
_entity.type
_entity.pdbx_description
1 polymer ?
#
loop_
_entity_poly.entity_id
_entity_poly.type
_entity_poly.pdbx_seq_one_letter_code
_entity_poly.pdbx_strand_id
1 'polypeptide(L)'
;MLDFLNPLLNRHPDRVKANVEIYTWQTCPFCIRAKMLLWWKGVNFTEYKIDGDEAARAKMAERANERRTVPQIFINNQHIGGCDDLYQLDTQNQLDTLLAQAAI
;
A
#
# COMPACT_ATOMS: atom_id res chain seq x y z
N MET A 1 13.71 16.50 16.64
CA MET A 1 14.41 17.70 16.18
C MET A 1 14.86 17.57 14.76
N LEU A 2 15.85 16.70 14.54
CA LEU A 2 16.33 16.47 13.18
C LEU A 2 15.42 15.56 12.38
N ASP A 3 14.47 14.91 13.04
CA ASP A 3 13.62 13.90 12.42
C ASP A 3 12.75 14.46 11.30
N PHE A 4 12.30 15.70 11.45
CA PHE A 4 11.44 16.29 10.43
C PHE A 4 12.22 16.65 9.16
N LEU A 5 13.56 16.70 9.24
CA LEU A 5 14.42 16.98 8.09
C LEU A 5 14.86 15.71 7.37
N ASN A 6 14.71 14.55 8.01
CA ASN A 6 15.15 13.28 7.46
C ASN A 6 14.00 12.26 7.53
N PRO A 7 13.33 11.99 6.40
CA PRO A 7 12.19 11.07 6.40
C PRO A 7 12.55 9.66 6.84
N LEU A 8 13.82 9.24 6.72
CA LEU A 8 14.22 7.92 7.17
C LEU A 8 14.10 7.80 8.68
N LEU A 9 14.30 8.88 9.40
CA LEU A 9 14.20 8.90 10.86
C LEU A 9 12.77 9.10 11.34
N ASN A 10 11.86 9.43 10.45
CA ASN A 10 10.45 9.66 10.77
C ASN A 10 9.57 8.43 10.60
N ARG A 11 10.17 7.29 10.21
CA ARG A 11 9.42 6.05 10.10
C ARG A 11 9.05 5.55 11.49
N HIS A 12 7.81 5.10 11.62
CA HIS A 12 7.29 4.59 12.91
C HIS A 12 6.65 3.22 12.71
N PRO A 13 7.45 2.18 12.42
CA PRO A 13 6.89 0.86 12.14
C PRO A 13 6.14 0.26 13.33
N ASP A 14 6.45 0.69 14.53
CA ASP A 14 5.76 0.24 15.73
C ASP A 14 4.30 0.69 15.79
N ARG A 15 3.93 1.70 15.02
CA ARG A 15 2.55 2.19 14.95
C ARG A 15 1.69 1.42 13.95
N VAL A 16 2.32 0.63 13.11
CA VAL A 16 1.63 -0.12 12.07
C VAL A 16 1.33 -1.53 12.58
N LYS A 17 0.06 -1.84 12.72
CA LYS A 17 -0.39 -3.16 13.17
C LYS A 17 -1.07 -3.93 12.05
N ALA A 18 -1.40 -3.26 10.96
CA ALA A 18 -2.16 -3.84 9.88
C ALA A 18 -1.29 -4.74 8.99
N ASN A 19 -1.95 -5.70 8.35
CA ASN A 19 -1.36 -6.50 7.30
C ASN A 19 -1.62 -5.79 5.98
N VAL A 20 -0.55 -5.38 5.28
CA VAL A 20 -0.65 -4.59 4.06
C VAL A 20 -0.07 -5.39 2.88
N GLU A 21 -0.86 -5.50 1.83
CA GLU A 21 -0.46 -6.18 0.60
C GLU A 21 -0.60 -5.23 -0.57
N ILE A 22 0.31 -5.32 -1.53
CA ILE A 22 0.27 -4.50 -2.73
C ILE A 22 0.66 -5.32 -3.95
N TYR A 23 -0.15 -5.23 -5.01
CA TYR A 23 0.16 -5.84 -6.30
C TYR A 23 0.78 -4.78 -7.19
N THR A 24 1.90 -5.11 -7.83
CA THR A 24 2.68 -4.15 -8.60
C THR A 24 3.24 -4.74 -9.88
N TRP A 25 3.73 -3.85 -10.73
CA TRP A 25 4.65 -4.17 -11.83
C TRP A 25 5.99 -3.52 -11.54
N GLN A 26 7.07 -4.08 -12.06
CA GLN A 26 8.41 -3.61 -11.78
C GLN A 26 8.63 -2.15 -12.19
N THR A 27 8.14 -1.76 -13.37
CA THR A 27 8.37 -0.42 -13.92
C THR A 27 7.07 0.40 -13.95
N CYS A 28 6.40 0.48 -12.82
CA CYS A 28 5.15 1.22 -12.71
C CYS A 28 5.34 2.44 -11.81
N PRO A 29 5.29 3.67 -12.35
CA PRO A 29 5.49 4.87 -11.54
C PRO A 29 4.48 5.01 -10.41
N PHE A 30 3.22 4.67 -10.63
CA PHE A 30 2.21 4.74 -9.58
C PHE A 30 2.44 3.70 -8.49
N CYS A 31 2.98 2.53 -8.88
CA CYS A 31 3.37 1.52 -7.90
C CYS A 31 4.49 2.04 -7.01
N ILE A 32 5.48 2.70 -7.62
CA ILE A 32 6.60 3.28 -6.87
C ILE A 32 6.08 4.34 -5.89
N ARG A 33 5.20 5.21 -6.34
CA ARG A 33 4.64 6.27 -5.47
C ARG A 33 3.87 5.67 -4.31
N ALA A 34 3.05 4.65 -4.57
CA ALA A 34 2.28 4.00 -3.51
C ALA A 34 3.21 3.35 -2.48
N LYS A 35 4.26 2.65 -2.95
CA LYS A 35 5.21 2.02 -2.05
C LYS A 35 5.98 3.05 -1.23
N MET A 36 6.31 4.20 -1.82
CA MET A 36 6.99 5.27 -1.09
C MET A 36 6.15 5.79 0.06
N LEU A 37 4.86 6.00 -0.15
CA LEU A 37 3.97 6.45 0.92
C LEU A 37 3.88 5.41 2.02
N LEU A 38 3.69 4.15 1.67
CA LEU A 38 3.62 3.07 2.65
C LEU A 38 4.93 2.94 3.43
N TRP A 39 6.05 3.03 2.73
CA TRP A 39 7.36 2.97 3.38
C TRP A 39 7.53 4.12 4.37
N TRP A 40 7.15 5.33 3.95
CA TRP A 40 7.20 6.52 4.82
C TRP A 40 6.39 6.32 6.09
N LYS A 41 5.23 5.67 5.98
CA LYS A 41 4.37 5.38 7.13
C LYS A 41 4.92 4.27 8.01
N GLY A 42 6.03 3.67 7.66
CA GLY A 42 6.64 2.59 8.43
C GLY A 42 6.08 1.22 8.14
N VAL A 43 5.38 1.07 7.01
CA VAL A 43 4.74 -0.19 6.65
C VAL A 43 5.76 -1.17 6.06
N ASN A 44 5.76 -2.39 6.59
CA ASN A 44 6.43 -3.52 5.96
C ASN A 44 5.37 -4.30 5.21
N PHE A 45 5.20 -3.97 3.93
CA PHE A 45 4.14 -4.54 3.11
C PHE A 45 4.61 -5.79 2.38
N THR A 46 3.66 -6.64 2.03
CA THR A 46 3.91 -7.77 1.15
C THR A 46 3.65 -7.32 -0.28
N GLU A 47 4.66 -7.46 -1.13
CA GLU A 47 4.54 -7.04 -2.53
C GLU A 47 4.45 -8.24 -3.45
N TYR A 48 3.44 -8.23 -4.32
CA TYR A 48 3.28 -9.24 -5.36
C TYR A 48 3.57 -8.59 -6.70
N LYS A 49 4.71 -8.91 -7.28
CA LYS A 49 5.07 -8.42 -8.62
C LYS A 49 4.45 -9.36 -9.63
N ILE A 50 3.52 -8.86 -10.40
CA ILE A 50 2.72 -9.69 -11.31
C ILE A 50 2.98 -9.38 -12.78
N ASP A 51 4.16 -8.83 -13.10
CA ASP A 51 4.54 -8.56 -14.49
C ASP A 51 4.38 -9.82 -15.34
N GLY A 52 3.58 -9.74 -16.40
CA GLY A 52 3.43 -10.83 -17.34
C GLY A 52 2.71 -12.06 -16.80
N ASP A 53 2.20 -12.01 -15.59
CA ASP A 53 1.49 -13.15 -14.96
C ASP A 53 0.00 -12.91 -15.00
N GLU A 54 -0.65 -13.40 -16.05
CA GLU A 54 -2.06 -13.18 -16.27
C GLU A 54 -2.93 -13.88 -15.21
N ALA A 55 -2.51 -15.05 -14.76
CA ALA A 55 -3.23 -15.77 -13.71
C ALA A 55 -3.23 -14.97 -12.40
N ALA A 56 -2.09 -14.41 -12.03
CA ALA A 56 -2.00 -13.59 -10.83
C ALA A 56 -2.82 -12.31 -10.98
N ARG A 57 -2.85 -11.75 -12.18
CA ARG A 57 -3.65 -10.55 -12.47
C ARG A 57 -5.14 -10.83 -12.32
N ALA A 58 -5.57 -12.00 -12.77
CA ALA A 58 -6.97 -12.41 -12.63
C ALA A 58 -7.34 -12.56 -11.15
N LYS A 59 -6.46 -13.15 -10.36
CA LYS A 59 -6.69 -13.27 -8.91
C LYS A 59 -6.76 -11.92 -8.22
N MET A 60 -5.87 -11.01 -8.62
CA MET A 60 -5.90 -9.65 -8.11
C MET A 60 -7.25 -8.99 -8.42
N ALA A 61 -7.71 -9.13 -9.66
CA ALA A 61 -8.99 -8.53 -10.08
C ALA A 61 -10.16 -9.06 -9.26
N GLU A 62 -10.17 -10.34 -8.94
CA GLU A 62 -11.21 -10.92 -8.09
C GLU A 62 -11.25 -10.24 -6.73
N ARG A 63 -10.10 -9.94 -6.15
CA ARG A 63 -10.01 -9.25 -4.85
C ARG A 63 -10.31 -7.76 -4.97
N ALA A 64 -10.07 -7.17 -6.13
CA ALA A 64 -10.05 -5.72 -6.33
C ALA A 64 -11.29 -5.20 -7.05
N ASN A 65 -12.43 -5.85 -6.86
CA ASN A 65 -13.70 -5.44 -7.47
C ASN A 65 -13.57 -5.35 -9.00
N GLU A 66 -12.90 -6.35 -9.59
CA GLU A 66 -12.69 -6.50 -11.03
C GLU A 66 -11.72 -5.47 -11.63
N ARG A 67 -11.01 -4.70 -10.80
CA ARG A 67 -9.99 -3.79 -11.30
C ARG A 67 -8.73 -4.57 -11.66
N ARG A 68 -8.21 -4.33 -12.85
CA ARG A 68 -7.06 -5.07 -13.39
C ARG A 68 -5.80 -4.21 -13.49
N THR A 69 -5.85 -2.98 -13.03
CA THR A 69 -4.70 -2.06 -13.04
C THR A 69 -3.85 -2.24 -11.80
N VAL A 70 -2.59 -1.81 -11.88
CA VAL A 70 -1.69 -1.77 -10.74
C VAL A 70 -1.30 -0.33 -10.44
N PRO A 71 -1.01 0.02 -9.19
CA PRO A 71 -1.05 -0.87 -8.03
C PRO A 71 -2.47 -1.15 -7.55
N GLN A 72 -2.64 -2.25 -6.82
CA GLN A 72 -3.84 -2.50 -6.04
C GLN A 72 -3.41 -2.83 -4.63
N ILE A 73 -3.95 -2.12 -3.66
CA ILE A 73 -3.53 -2.17 -2.26
C ILE A 73 -4.65 -2.74 -1.40
N PHE A 74 -4.25 -3.58 -0.43
CA PHE A 74 -5.17 -4.19 0.52
C PHE A 74 -4.62 -3.99 1.93
N ILE A 75 -5.47 -3.54 2.83
CA ILE A 75 -5.12 -3.35 4.24
C ILE A 75 -6.05 -4.24 5.05
N ASN A 76 -5.49 -5.20 5.78
CA ASN A 76 -6.25 -6.21 6.52
C ASN A 76 -7.30 -6.87 5.63
N ASN A 77 -6.88 -7.23 4.42
CA ASN A 77 -7.71 -7.91 3.42
C ASN A 77 -8.85 -7.03 2.87
N GLN A 78 -8.88 -5.77 3.21
CA GLN A 78 -9.86 -4.82 2.66
C GLN A 78 -9.26 -4.13 1.46
N HIS A 79 -9.99 -4.10 0.35
CA HIS A 79 -9.53 -3.45 -0.88
C HIS A 79 -9.53 -1.93 -0.70
N ILE A 80 -8.35 -1.34 -0.84
CA ILE A 80 -8.18 0.11 -0.77
C ILE A 80 -8.28 0.75 -2.15
N GLY A 81 -7.65 0.11 -3.13
CA GLY A 81 -7.62 0.61 -4.50
C GLY A 81 -6.21 0.86 -4.97
N GLY A 82 -6.05 1.85 -5.82
CA GLY A 82 -4.77 2.20 -6.42
C GLY A 82 -4.04 3.30 -5.68
N CYS A 83 -3.05 3.87 -6.35
CA CYS A 83 -2.20 4.91 -5.78
C CYS A 83 -3.02 6.15 -5.35
N ASP A 84 -3.92 6.62 -6.22
CA ASP A 84 -4.72 7.80 -5.90
C ASP A 84 -5.63 7.56 -4.71
N ASP A 85 -6.21 6.37 -4.62
CA ASP A 85 -7.08 6.01 -3.51
C ASP A 85 -6.30 6.01 -2.20
N LEU A 86 -5.06 5.51 -2.23
CA LEU A 86 -4.20 5.47 -1.05
C LEU A 86 -3.85 6.88 -0.58
N TYR A 87 -3.45 7.75 -1.51
CA TYR A 87 -3.08 9.12 -1.18
C TYR A 87 -4.29 9.91 -0.68
N GLN A 88 -5.46 9.64 -1.23
CA GLN A 88 -6.69 10.30 -0.77
C GLN A 88 -7.00 9.95 0.68
N LEU A 89 -6.85 8.68 1.06
CA LEU A 89 -7.02 8.28 2.45
C LEU A 89 -6.04 9.01 3.36
N ASP A 90 -4.81 9.17 2.91
CA ASP A 90 -3.81 9.88 3.70
C ASP A 90 -4.18 11.35 3.87
N THR A 91 -4.60 12.01 2.78
CA THR A 91 -5.03 13.40 2.83
C THR A 91 -6.21 13.61 3.77
N GLN A 92 -7.10 12.63 3.86
CA GLN A 92 -8.27 12.68 4.73
C GLN A 92 -7.98 12.23 6.16
N ASN A 93 -6.72 11.97 6.48
CA ASN A 93 -6.28 11.50 7.81
C ASN A 93 -6.90 10.16 8.21
N GLN A 94 -7.22 9.32 7.21
CA GLN A 94 -7.82 8.02 7.46
C GLN A 94 -6.81 6.88 7.32
N LEU A 95 -5.71 7.11 6.59
CA LEU A 95 -4.75 6.05 6.34
C LEU A 95 -4.07 5.58 7.62
N ASP A 96 -3.62 6.51 8.45
CA ASP A 96 -2.94 6.17 9.71
C ASP A 96 -3.85 5.35 10.62
N THR A 97 -5.14 5.68 10.65
CA THR A 97 -6.12 4.94 11.43
C THR A 97 -6.24 3.49 10.96
N LEU A 98 -6.30 3.30 9.64
CA LEU A 98 -6.38 1.94 9.07
C LEU A 98 -5.11 1.16 9.36
N LEU A 99 -3.96 1.80 9.25
CA LEU A 99 -2.67 1.13 9.47
C LEU A 99 -2.47 0.75 10.93
N ALA A 100 -3.12 1.43 11.86
CA ALA A 100 -3.02 1.13 13.28
C ALA A 100 -3.88 -0.06 13.71
N GLN A 101 -4.78 -0.52 12.85
CA GLN A 101 -5.69 -1.61 13.18
C GLN A 101 -5.00 -2.94 12.95
N ALA A 102 -5.04 -3.81 13.96
CA ALA A 102 -4.46 -5.14 13.83
C ALA A 102 -5.33 -6.00 12.91
N ALA A 103 -4.66 -6.92 12.19
CA ALA A 103 -5.37 -7.94 11.40
C ALA A 103 -6.09 -8.89 12.34
N ILE A 104 -7.29 -9.31 11.93
CA ILE A 104 -8.09 -10.24 12.71
C ILE A 104 -7.75 -11.68 12.33
#